data_c0b1a850cb9c557a59ac124b3ae895e3
#
_entry.id   c0b1a850cb9c557a59ac124b3ae895e3
#
_cell.length_a   1.000
_cell.length_b   1.000
_cell.length_c   1.000
_cell.angle_alpha   90.00
_cell.angle_beta   90.00
_cell.angle_gamma   90.00
#
_symmetry.space_group_name_H-M   'P 1'
#
loop_
_entity.id
_entity.type
_entity.pdbx_description
1 polymer ?
#
loop_
_entity_poly.entity_id
_entity_poly.type
_entity_poly.pdbx_seq_one_letter_code
_entity_poly.pdbx_strand_id
1 'polypeptide(L)'
;MDTDHVTLFQHNHPQITQRARAVGGSNIFVTTVTLEEQLRGRLAGISRAATQPERLAVAYENLRRTLLYFCSVKLLNFDDAAYNYYQSLRQQQIRIGTQDLRIAAIALAHQAVVVTRNQQDFSKVPDLSLEDWTVVSFPNS
;
A
#
# COMPACT_ATOMS: atom_id res chain seq x y z
N MET A 1 1.52 1.14 4.63
CA MET A 1 2.07 0.05 3.80
C MET A 1 1.67 0.26 2.35
N ASP A 2 2.57 0.00 1.44
CA ASP A 2 2.24 -0.02 0.02
C ASP A 2 1.54 -1.34 -0.38
N THR A 3 1.18 -1.47 -1.67
CA THR A 3 0.43 -2.63 -2.16
C THR A 3 1.15 -3.94 -1.92
N ASP A 4 2.47 -4.00 -2.14
CA ASP A 4 3.25 -5.21 -1.92
C ASP A 4 3.24 -5.65 -0.45
N HIS A 5 3.44 -4.72 0.48
CA HIS A 5 3.42 -5.02 1.91
C HIS A 5 2.02 -5.43 2.38
N VAL A 6 0.97 -4.79 1.85
CA VAL A 6 -0.41 -5.19 2.14
C VAL A 6 -0.68 -6.62 1.67
N THR A 7 -0.26 -6.94 0.46
CA THR A 7 -0.42 -8.29 -0.09
C THR A 7 0.31 -9.32 0.76
N LEU A 8 1.56 -9.05 1.13
CA LEU A 8 2.35 -9.95 1.98
C LEU A 8 1.75 -10.08 3.38
N PHE A 9 1.22 -9.01 3.94
CA PHE A 9 0.53 -9.04 5.23
C PHE A 9 -0.73 -9.91 5.16
N GLN A 10 -1.52 -9.77 4.09
CA GLN A 10 -2.70 -10.60 3.87
C GLN A 10 -2.36 -12.08 3.74
N HIS A 11 -1.16 -12.42 3.26
CA HIS A 11 -0.65 -13.79 3.13
C HIS A 11 0.16 -14.24 4.35
N ASN A 12 0.09 -13.51 5.47
CA ASN A 12 0.76 -13.85 6.73
C ASN A 12 2.29 -13.98 6.60
N HIS A 13 2.92 -13.10 5.84
CA HIS A 13 4.38 -13.05 5.73
C HIS A 13 4.99 -12.85 7.13
N PRO A 14 5.90 -13.75 7.61
CA PRO A 14 6.30 -13.76 9.02
C PRO A 14 6.92 -12.46 9.50
N GLN A 15 7.82 -11.86 8.72
CA GLN A 15 8.52 -10.63 9.11
C GLN A 15 7.56 -9.44 9.14
N ILE A 16 6.67 -9.33 8.17
CA ILE A 16 5.69 -8.26 8.12
C ILE A 16 4.68 -8.40 9.26
N THR A 17 4.21 -9.60 9.53
CA THR A 17 3.29 -9.85 10.63
C THR A 17 3.93 -9.51 11.97
N GLN A 18 5.20 -9.88 12.17
CA GLN A 18 5.92 -9.57 13.40
C GLN A 18 6.10 -8.05 13.58
N ARG A 19 6.50 -7.35 12.53
CA ARG A 19 6.67 -5.89 12.57
C ARG A 19 5.34 -5.18 12.81
N ALA A 20 4.28 -5.65 12.15
CA ALA A 20 2.94 -5.11 12.33
C ALA A 20 2.47 -5.24 13.79
N ARG A 21 2.73 -6.36 14.43
CA ARG A 21 2.42 -6.56 15.85
C ARG A 21 3.24 -5.65 16.75
N ALA A 22 4.52 -5.47 16.45
CA ALA A 22 5.42 -4.62 17.24
C ALA A 22 5.01 -3.14 17.17
N VAL A 23 4.58 -2.67 16.00
CA VAL A 23 4.12 -1.28 15.80
C VAL A 23 2.75 -1.05 16.44
N GLY A 24 1.89 -2.06 16.43
CA GLY A 24 0.50 -1.98 16.91
C GLY A 24 -0.45 -1.54 15.81
N GLY A 25 -1.60 -2.21 15.73
CA GLY A 25 -2.58 -1.99 14.66
C GLY A 25 -3.09 -0.56 14.55
N SER A 26 -3.14 0.18 15.68
CA SER A 26 -3.59 1.58 15.67
C SER A 26 -2.61 2.55 15.00
N ASN A 27 -1.37 2.12 14.79
CA ASN A 27 -0.31 2.90 14.16
C ASN A 27 -0.06 2.49 12.72
N ILE A 28 -0.84 1.56 12.17
CA ILE A 28 -0.72 1.08 10.80
C ILE A 28 -1.86 1.66 9.97
N PHE A 29 -1.50 2.29 8.86
CA PHE A 29 -2.43 2.87 7.93
C PHE A 29 -2.19 2.32 6.53
N VAL A 30 -3.24 2.28 5.73
CA VAL A 30 -3.18 1.94 4.32
C VAL A 30 -3.82 3.09 3.54
N THR A 31 -3.32 3.41 2.37
CA THR A 31 -3.86 4.51 1.59
C THR A 31 -5.06 4.10 0.75
N THR A 32 -5.92 5.06 0.41
CA THR A 32 -7.00 4.84 -0.55
C THR A 32 -6.46 4.51 -1.95
N VAL A 33 -5.24 4.92 -2.28
CA VAL A 33 -4.56 4.53 -3.53
C VAL A 33 -4.27 3.03 -3.55
N THR A 34 -3.79 2.47 -2.44
CA THR A 34 -3.58 1.02 -2.31
C THR A 34 -4.91 0.27 -2.41
N LEU A 35 -5.98 0.78 -1.80
CA LEU A 35 -7.32 0.23 -1.94
C LEU A 35 -7.74 0.19 -3.42
N GLU A 36 -7.57 1.29 -4.14
CA GLU A 36 -7.88 1.38 -5.57
C GLU A 36 -7.13 0.31 -6.36
N GLU A 37 -5.83 0.16 -6.14
CA GLU A 37 -5.02 -0.83 -6.85
C GLU A 37 -5.48 -2.26 -6.57
N GLN A 38 -5.77 -2.57 -5.31
CA GLN A 38 -6.25 -3.90 -4.92
C GLN A 38 -7.62 -4.21 -5.52
N LEU A 39 -8.55 -3.27 -5.46
CA LEU A 39 -9.88 -3.44 -6.06
C LEU A 39 -9.79 -3.61 -7.57
N ARG A 40 -8.96 -2.81 -8.24
CA ARG A 40 -8.74 -2.94 -9.68
C ARG A 40 -8.22 -4.32 -10.05
N GLY A 41 -7.28 -4.85 -9.26
CA GLY A 41 -6.75 -6.20 -9.43
C GLY A 41 -7.83 -7.27 -9.25
N ARG A 42 -8.71 -7.12 -8.26
CA ARG A 42 -9.80 -8.08 -8.02
C ARG A 42 -10.84 -8.06 -9.14
N LEU A 43 -11.20 -6.86 -9.63
CA LEU A 43 -12.12 -6.72 -10.75
C LEU A 43 -11.54 -7.31 -12.04
N ALA A 44 -10.24 -7.10 -12.29
CA ALA A 44 -9.56 -7.74 -13.42
C ALA A 44 -9.55 -9.27 -13.29
N GLY A 45 -9.37 -9.79 -12.07
CA GLY A 45 -9.43 -11.23 -11.79
C GLY A 45 -10.79 -11.82 -12.12
N ILE A 46 -11.88 -11.13 -11.79
CA ILE A 46 -13.24 -11.54 -12.13
C ILE A 46 -13.40 -11.59 -13.65
N SER A 47 -12.94 -10.57 -14.37
CA SER A 47 -13.03 -10.51 -15.83
C SER A 47 -12.29 -11.68 -16.48
N ARG A 48 -11.08 -12.00 -16.00
CA ARG A 48 -10.30 -13.13 -16.53
C ARG A 48 -10.96 -14.48 -16.26
N ALA A 49 -11.70 -14.61 -15.16
CA ALA A 49 -12.33 -15.86 -14.73
C ALA A 49 -13.77 -16.02 -15.24
N ALA A 50 -14.30 -15.07 -16.01
CA ALA A 50 -15.73 -14.96 -16.35
C ALA A 50 -16.31 -16.23 -17.02
N THR A 51 -15.48 -16.99 -17.76
CA THR A 51 -15.94 -18.20 -18.47
C THR A 51 -15.52 -19.48 -17.76
N GLN A 52 -14.95 -19.40 -16.55
CA GLN A 52 -14.44 -20.54 -15.81
C GLN A 52 -15.12 -20.60 -14.43
N PRO A 53 -16.21 -21.39 -14.27
CA PRO A 53 -17.05 -21.33 -13.06
C PRO A 53 -16.30 -21.47 -11.75
N GLU A 54 -15.33 -22.41 -11.66
CA GLU A 54 -14.57 -22.66 -10.43
C GLU A 54 -13.69 -21.46 -10.08
N ARG A 55 -13.04 -20.87 -11.09
CA ARG A 55 -12.18 -19.70 -10.90
C ARG A 55 -13.00 -18.45 -10.62
N LEU A 56 -14.19 -18.35 -11.20
CA LEU A 56 -15.06 -17.21 -10.99
C LEU A 56 -15.50 -17.11 -9.53
N ALA A 57 -15.87 -18.23 -8.91
CA ALA A 57 -16.25 -18.25 -7.50
C ALA A 57 -15.08 -17.79 -6.60
N VAL A 58 -13.85 -18.25 -6.89
CA VAL A 58 -12.65 -17.82 -6.16
C VAL A 58 -12.40 -16.33 -6.35
N ALA A 59 -12.59 -15.80 -7.57
CA ALA A 59 -12.38 -14.39 -7.86
C ALA A 59 -13.34 -13.50 -7.07
N TYR A 60 -14.61 -13.87 -6.95
CA TYR A 60 -15.57 -13.14 -6.11
C TYR A 60 -15.25 -13.26 -4.62
N GLU A 61 -14.81 -14.42 -4.15
CA GLU A 61 -14.38 -14.58 -2.77
C GLU A 61 -13.16 -13.69 -2.46
N ASN A 62 -12.23 -13.57 -3.39
CA ASN A 62 -11.10 -12.67 -3.24
C ASN A 62 -11.54 -11.20 -3.15
N LEU A 63 -12.54 -10.79 -3.93
CA LEU A 63 -13.11 -9.45 -3.83
C LEU A 63 -13.72 -9.22 -2.45
N ARG A 64 -14.50 -10.17 -1.96
CA ARG A 64 -15.11 -10.10 -0.63
C ARG A 64 -14.06 -9.96 0.47
N ARG A 65 -13.01 -10.79 0.44
CA ARG A 65 -11.91 -10.75 1.43
C ARG A 65 -11.19 -9.41 1.40
N THR A 66 -10.95 -8.87 0.20
CA THR A 66 -10.31 -7.57 0.04
C THR A 66 -11.16 -6.47 0.69
N LEU A 67 -12.46 -6.45 0.43
CA LEU A 67 -13.36 -5.49 1.07
C LEU A 67 -13.31 -5.58 2.59
N LEU A 68 -13.41 -6.79 3.13
CA LEU A 68 -13.40 -6.99 4.59
C LEU A 68 -12.07 -6.56 5.21
N TYR A 69 -10.96 -6.83 4.54
CA TYR A 69 -9.65 -6.38 5.00
C TYR A 69 -9.59 -4.85 5.11
N PHE A 70 -10.01 -4.13 4.06
CA PHE A 70 -9.96 -2.67 4.07
C PHE A 70 -10.98 -2.04 5.02
N CYS A 71 -12.04 -2.76 5.39
CA CYS A 71 -12.94 -2.32 6.45
C CYS A 71 -12.31 -2.44 7.85
N SER A 72 -11.28 -3.27 8.00
CA SER A 72 -10.65 -3.53 9.29
C SER A 72 -9.41 -2.67 9.55
N VAL A 73 -8.92 -1.93 8.56
CA VAL A 73 -7.72 -1.09 8.66
C VAL A 73 -8.09 0.39 8.60
N LYS A 74 -7.20 1.23 9.10
CA LYS A 74 -7.35 2.68 8.97
C LYS A 74 -6.86 3.11 7.59
N LEU A 75 -7.69 3.87 6.88
CA LEU A 75 -7.36 4.38 5.56
C LEU A 75 -6.94 5.85 5.66
N LEU A 76 -5.83 6.17 5.00
CA LEU A 76 -5.42 7.54 4.74
C LEU A 76 -5.92 7.92 3.35
N ASN A 77 -6.64 9.04 3.28
CA ASN A 77 -7.26 9.47 2.04
C ASN A 77 -6.32 10.39 1.24
N PHE A 78 -6.54 10.40 -0.07
CA PHE A 78 -5.95 11.39 -0.96
C PHE A 78 -6.82 12.66 -0.91
N ASP A 79 -6.54 13.50 0.08
CA ASP A 79 -7.27 14.74 0.35
C ASP A 79 -6.59 15.94 -0.32
N ASP A 80 -7.08 17.16 -0.04
CA ASP A 80 -6.53 18.38 -0.62
C ASP A 80 -5.06 18.60 -0.23
N ALA A 81 -4.68 18.27 1.00
CA ALA A 81 -3.29 18.37 1.44
C ALA A 81 -2.40 17.41 0.65
N ALA A 82 -2.85 16.17 0.45
CA ALA A 82 -2.13 15.19 -0.37
C ALA A 82 -2.04 15.67 -1.82
N TYR A 83 -3.10 16.24 -2.36
CA TYR A 83 -3.08 16.78 -3.72
C TYR A 83 -2.03 17.89 -3.88
N ASN A 84 -1.91 18.76 -2.90
CA ASN A 84 -0.91 19.83 -2.93
C ASN A 84 0.52 19.27 -2.91
N TYR A 85 0.80 18.26 -2.10
CA TYR A 85 2.09 17.56 -2.13
C TYR A 85 2.31 16.87 -3.47
N TYR A 86 1.30 16.23 -4.00
CA TYR A 86 1.37 15.56 -5.31
C TYR A 86 1.74 16.55 -6.43
N GLN A 87 1.11 17.72 -6.46
CA GLN A 87 1.43 18.76 -7.42
C GLN A 87 2.87 19.24 -7.28
N SER A 88 3.33 19.47 -6.04
CA SER A 88 4.69 19.88 -5.76
C SER A 88 5.71 18.83 -6.26
N LEU A 89 5.46 17.55 -6.00
CA LEU A 89 6.34 16.47 -6.46
C LEU A 89 6.38 16.38 -7.99
N ARG A 90 5.26 16.59 -8.65
CA ARG A 90 5.22 16.64 -10.11
C ARG A 90 6.02 17.81 -10.67
N GLN A 91 5.93 18.97 -10.06
CA GLN A 91 6.71 20.16 -10.45
C GLN A 91 8.20 19.93 -10.26
N GLN A 92 8.61 19.16 -9.27
CA GLN A 92 10.00 18.75 -9.05
C GLN A 92 10.47 17.68 -10.02
N GLN A 93 9.61 17.20 -10.92
CA GLN A 93 9.91 16.19 -11.92
C GLN A 93 10.42 14.87 -11.32
N ILE A 94 9.84 14.48 -10.18
CA ILE A 94 10.13 13.19 -9.57
C ILE A 94 9.62 12.07 -10.47
N ARG A 95 10.53 11.22 -10.96
CA ARG A 95 10.21 10.16 -11.93
C ARG A 95 9.98 8.82 -11.25
N ILE A 96 8.78 8.65 -10.72
CA ILE A 96 8.27 7.36 -10.22
C ILE A 96 6.85 7.18 -10.77
N GLY A 97 6.31 5.97 -10.63
CA GLY A 97 4.94 5.69 -11.09
C GLY A 97 3.93 6.63 -10.46
N THR A 98 2.86 6.94 -11.20
CA THR A 98 1.82 7.88 -10.76
C THR A 98 1.17 7.44 -9.43
N GLN A 99 0.89 6.16 -9.29
CA GLN A 99 0.27 5.63 -8.06
C GLN A 99 1.22 5.73 -6.87
N ASP A 100 2.51 5.40 -7.06
CA ASP A 100 3.51 5.54 -6.01
C ASP A 100 3.71 7.00 -5.61
N LEU A 101 3.65 7.92 -6.59
CA LEU A 101 3.74 9.34 -6.32
C LEU A 101 2.54 9.83 -5.48
N ARG A 102 1.35 9.32 -5.74
CA ARG A 102 0.16 9.61 -4.95
C ARG A 102 0.26 9.05 -3.52
N ILE A 103 0.78 7.83 -3.37
CA ILE A 103 1.03 7.25 -2.04
C ILE A 103 2.03 8.09 -1.26
N ALA A 104 3.12 8.51 -1.91
CA ALA A 104 4.12 9.39 -1.29
C ALA A 104 3.50 10.71 -0.84
N ALA A 105 2.65 11.31 -1.66
CA ALA A 105 1.97 12.56 -1.34
C ALA A 105 1.05 12.42 -0.12
N ILE A 106 0.32 11.33 -0.01
CA ILE A 106 -0.51 11.03 1.17
C ILE A 106 0.37 10.91 2.42
N ALA A 107 1.48 10.17 2.31
CA ALA A 107 2.39 9.97 3.43
C ALA A 107 2.99 11.29 3.91
N LEU A 108 3.43 12.14 2.99
CA LEU A 108 3.96 13.48 3.34
C LEU A 108 2.91 14.36 4.02
N ALA A 109 1.69 14.34 3.52
CA ALA A 109 0.59 15.11 4.09
C ALA A 109 0.24 14.70 5.52
N HIS A 110 0.43 13.43 5.84
CA HIS A 110 0.11 12.86 7.16
C HIS A 110 1.35 12.59 8.02
N GLN A 111 2.55 12.97 7.56
CA GLN A 111 3.82 12.72 8.25
C GLN A 111 3.99 11.22 8.58
N ALA A 112 3.55 10.37 7.67
CA ALA A 112 3.59 8.93 7.83
C ALA A 112 4.84 8.32 7.18
N VAL A 113 5.28 7.18 7.69
CA VAL A 113 6.36 6.39 7.10
C VAL A 113 5.77 5.48 6.03
N VAL A 114 6.37 5.46 4.84
CA VAL A 114 5.98 4.51 3.80
C VAL A 114 6.72 3.20 4.02
N VAL A 115 5.97 2.13 4.23
CA VAL A 115 6.51 0.78 4.37
C VAL A 115 6.45 0.12 3.00
N THR A 116 7.60 -0.09 2.39
CA THR A 116 7.71 -0.52 0.99
C THR A 116 8.97 -1.32 0.74
N ARG A 117 8.91 -2.25 -0.22
CA ARG A 117 10.10 -2.90 -0.80
C ARG A 117 10.73 -2.06 -1.90
N ASN A 118 10.01 -1.10 -2.45
CA ASN A 118 10.46 -0.27 -3.57
C ASN A 118 11.25 0.95 -3.08
N GLN A 119 12.37 0.68 -2.40
CA GLN A 119 13.24 1.74 -1.86
C GLN A 119 13.83 2.60 -2.98
N GLN A 120 14.11 2.01 -4.13
CA GLN A 120 14.73 2.71 -5.25
C GLN A 120 13.86 3.88 -5.73
N ASP A 121 12.57 3.66 -5.92
CA ASP A 121 11.67 4.70 -6.41
C ASP A 121 11.29 5.69 -5.31
N PHE A 122 10.85 5.22 -4.16
CA PHE A 122 10.41 6.11 -3.08
C PHE A 122 11.54 6.95 -2.49
N SER A 123 12.80 6.48 -2.56
CA SER A 123 13.94 7.29 -2.10
C SER A 123 14.16 8.55 -2.94
N LYS A 124 13.59 8.63 -4.14
CA LYS A 124 13.65 9.83 -4.97
C LYS A 124 12.75 10.96 -4.45
N VAL A 125 11.85 10.67 -3.53
CA VAL A 125 10.92 11.66 -2.96
C VAL A 125 11.59 12.34 -1.77
N PRO A 126 11.81 13.68 -1.83
CA PRO A 126 12.40 14.41 -0.72
C PRO A 126 11.53 14.33 0.55
N ASP A 127 12.19 14.26 1.70
CA ASP A 127 11.57 14.32 3.03
C ASP A 127 10.67 13.12 3.38
N LEU A 128 10.62 12.09 2.53
CA LEU A 128 9.82 10.90 2.77
C LEU A 128 10.59 9.90 3.63
N SER A 129 9.98 9.45 4.72
CA SER A 129 10.53 8.39 5.57
C SER A 129 10.10 7.03 5.06
N LEU A 130 11.06 6.11 4.95
CA LEU A 130 10.85 4.79 4.36
C LEU A 130 11.28 3.69 5.33
N GLU A 131 10.55 2.57 5.32
CA GLU A 131 10.95 1.32 5.96
C GLU A 131 10.59 0.14 5.06
N ASP A 132 11.39 -0.91 5.13
CA ASP A 132 11.08 -2.19 4.46
C ASP A 132 10.95 -3.28 5.52
N TRP A 133 9.74 -3.77 5.73
CA TRP A 133 9.45 -4.78 6.75
C TRP A 133 9.72 -6.21 6.27
N THR A 134 10.13 -6.39 5.02
CA THR A 134 10.54 -7.71 4.52
C THR A 134 11.99 -8.04 4.89
N VAL A 135 12.75 -7.04 5.34
CA VAL A 135 14.17 -7.18 5.70
C VAL A 135 14.28 -7.29 7.21
N VAL A 136 15.09 -8.23 7.68
CA VAL A 136 15.44 -8.33 9.10
C VAL A 136 16.36 -7.15 9.42
N SER A 137 15.89 -6.21 10.24
CA SER A 137 16.76 -5.19 10.78
C SER A 137 17.50 -5.78 11.97
N PHE A 138 18.81 -5.99 11.82
CA PHE A 138 19.66 -6.28 12.96
C PHE A 138 19.73 -5.02 13.81
N PRO A 139 19.58 -5.14 15.16
CA PRO A 139 19.81 -3.98 15.99
C PRO A 139 21.24 -3.52 15.74
N ASN A 140 21.35 -2.29 15.26
CA ASN A 140 22.67 -1.68 15.16
C ASN A 140 23.25 -1.58 16.55
N SER A 141 24.21 -2.37 16.73
CA SER A 141 25.13 -2.17 17.81
C SER A 141 25.67 -0.76 17.76
#